data_a1f9292c7c84a51f03e4a2b3b23dea13
#
_entry.id   a1f9292c7c84a51f03e4a2b3b23dea13
#
_cell.length_a   1.000
_cell.length_b   1.000
_cell.length_c   1.000
_cell.angle_alpha   90.00
_cell.angle_beta   90.00
_cell.angle_gamma   90.00
#
_symmetry.space_group_name_H-M   'P 1'
#
loop_
_entity.id
_entity.type
_entity.pdbx_description
1 polymer ?
#
loop_
_entity_poly.entity_id
_entity_poly.type
_entity_poly.pdbx_seq_one_letter_code
_entity_poly.pdbx_strand_id
1 'polypeptide(L)' 'MTADTFAMSQEIIELQTRVAELSVALEHMTEQRDNAVDAAESLHQELEACRERIKSLGGQLDRLRVHIQQGIEL' A
#
# COMPACT_ATOMS: atom_id res chain seq x y z
N MET A 1 24.57 48.45 -8.39
CA MET A 1 24.36 47.44 -9.44
C MET A 1 25.00 46.11 -9.15
N THR A 2 26.26 46.08 -8.72
CA THR A 2 26.93 44.83 -8.36
C THR A 2 26.27 44.13 -7.17
N ALA A 3 25.75 44.89 -6.20
CA ALA A 3 25.07 44.34 -5.04
C ALA A 3 23.73 43.62 -5.41
N ASP A 4 23.00 44.20 -6.37
CA ASP A 4 21.75 43.60 -6.85
C ASP A 4 22.01 42.32 -7.65
N THR A 5 23.07 42.32 -8.47
CA THR A 5 23.48 41.14 -9.24
C THR A 5 23.92 40.01 -8.29
N PHE A 6 24.64 40.33 -7.23
CA PHE A 6 25.08 39.37 -6.23
C PHE A 6 23.88 38.78 -5.48
N ALA A 7 22.96 39.64 -5.07
CA ALA A 7 21.77 39.21 -4.38
C ALA A 7 20.89 38.27 -5.26
N MET A 8 20.74 38.61 -6.54
CA MET A 8 20.04 37.78 -7.51
C MET A 8 20.73 36.44 -7.72
N SER A 9 22.04 36.42 -7.81
CA SER A 9 22.83 35.18 -7.97
C SER A 9 22.67 34.28 -6.75
N GLN A 10 22.68 34.85 -5.55
CA GLN A 10 22.44 34.09 -4.31
C GLN A 10 21.03 33.53 -4.27
N GLU A 11 20.05 34.32 -4.65
CA GLU A 11 18.67 33.89 -4.68
C GLU A 11 18.48 32.75 -5.67
N ILE A 12 19.11 32.79 -6.83
CA ILE A 12 19.06 31.68 -7.80
C ILE A 12 19.67 30.41 -7.21
N ILE A 13 20.80 30.51 -6.55
CA ILE A 13 21.46 29.36 -5.90
C ILE A 13 20.57 28.75 -4.82
N GLU A 14 19.95 29.61 -4.01
CA GLU A 14 19.01 29.14 -2.95
C GLU A 14 17.82 28.42 -3.54
N LEU A 15 17.25 28.97 -4.62
CA LEU A 15 16.12 28.36 -5.30
C LEU A 15 16.50 27.02 -5.95
N GLN A 16 17.67 26.95 -6.57
CA GLN A 16 18.18 25.70 -7.16
C GLN A 16 18.37 24.62 -6.10
N THR A 17 18.91 24.99 -4.94
CA THR A 17 19.09 24.09 -3.82
C THR A 17 17.74 23.59 -3.31
N ARG A 18 16.77 24.49 -3.17
CA ARG A 18 15.42 24.14 -2.73
C ARG A 18 14.72 23.20 -3.72
N VAL A 19 14.87 23.46 -5.01
CA VAL A 19 14.32 22.59 -6.06
C VAL A 19 14.94 21.19 -5.98
N ALA A 20 16.24 21.11 -5.79
CA ALA A 20 16.94 19.83 -5.66
C ALA A 20 16.44 19.05 -4.42
N GLU A 21 16.31 19.73 -3.30
CA GLU A 21 15.81 19.13 -2.06
C GLU A 21 14.37 18.63 -2.22
N LEU A 22 13.52 19.43 -2.85
CA LEU A 22 12.13 19.05 -3.10
C LEU A 22 12.03 17.88 -4.07
N SER A 23 12.89 17.82 -5.06
CA SER A 23 12.94 16.71 -6.02
C SER A 23 13.28 15.39 -5.33
N VAL A 24 14.29 15.42 -4.44
CA VAL A 24 14.68 14.24 -3.65
C VAL A 24 13.55 13.82 -2.70
N ALA A 25 12.95 14.79 -2.04
CA ALA A 25 11.82 14.51 -1.14
C ALA A 25 10.64 13.90 -1.90
N LEU A 26 10.35 14.40 -3.09
CA LEU A 26 9.27 13.88 -3.93
C LEU A 26 9.55 12.46 -4.39
N GLU A 27 10.78 12.16 -4.81
CA GLU A 27 11.18 10.79 -5.18
C GLU A 27 11.01 9.83 -4.01
N HIS A 28 11.43 10.25 -2.82
CA HIS A 28 11.30 9.45 -1.61
C HIS A 28 9.83 9.16 -1.27
N MET A 29 8.99 10.19 -1.35
CA MET A 29 7.56 10.03 -1.10
C MET A 29 6.86 9.16 -2.14
N THR A 30 7.28 9.26 -3.40
CA THR A 30 6.78 8.42 -4.48
C THR A 30 7.12 6.95 -4.23
N GLU A 31 8.35 6.68 -3.82
CA GLU A 31 8.80 5.33 -3.47
C GLU A 31 8.03 4.78 -2.30
N GLN A 32 7.82 5.57 -1.25
CA GLN A 32 7.02 5.16 -0.10
C GLN A 32 5.58 4.85 -0.50
N ARG A 33 5.00 5.68 -1.36
CA ARG A 33 3.65 5.45 -1.87
C ARG A 33 3.57 4.15 -2.64
N ASP A 34 4.51 3.90 -3.54
CA ASP A 34 4.54 2.69 -4.36
C ASP A 34 4.67 1.44 -3.48
N ASN A 35 5.52 1.50 -2.46
CA ASN A 35 5.67 0.41 -1.50
C ASN A 35 4.38 0.17 -0.72
N ALA A 36 3.69 1.23 -0.34
CA ALA A 36 2.41 1.13 0.38
C ALA A 36 1.32 0.52 -0.51
N VAL A 37 1.28 0.89 -1.78
CA VAL A 37 0.33 0.32 -2.75
C VAL A 37 0.60 -1.17 -2.93
N ASP A 38 1.86 -1.55 -3.10
CA ASP A 38 2.24 -2.96 -3.25
C ASP A 38 1.86 -3.78 -2.00
N ALA A 39 2.09 -3.23 -0.82
CA ALA A 39 1.70 -3.86 0.43
C ALA A 39 0.18 -4.02 0.54
N ALA A 40 -0.57 -3.00 0.13
CA ALA A 40 -2.03 -3.04 0.12
C ALA A 40 -2.57 -4.11 -0.84
N GLU A 41 -1.97 -4.24 -2.01
CA GLU A 41 -2.34 -5.27 -2.99
C GLU A 41 -2.06 -6.67 -2.44
N SER A 42 -0.91 -6.87 -1.81
CA SER A 42 -0.55 -8.13 -1.15
C SER A 42 -1.56 -8.51 -0.07
N LEU A 43 -1.90 -7.55 0.78
CA LEU A 43 -2.88 -7.76 1.85
C LEU A 43 -4.26 -8.07 1.29
N HIS A 44 -4.65 -7.43 0.20
CA HIS A 44 -5.92 -7.70 -0.47
C HIS A 44 -5.96 -9.13 -0.98
N GLN A 45 -4.89 -9.61 -1.60
CA GLN A 45 -4.78 -10.99 -2.09
C GLN A 45 -4.86 -11.99 -0.94
N GLU A 46 -4.18 -11.72 0.16
CA GLU A 46 -4.24 -12.57 1.35
C GLU A 46 -5.66 -12.61 1.94
N LEU A 47 -6.33 -11.46 1.96
CA LEU A 47 -7.71 -11.38 2.44
C LEU A 47 -8.65 -12.20 1.57
N GLU A 48 -8.52 -12.11 0.26
CA GLU A 48 -9.32 -12.90 -0.68
C GLU A 48 -9.07 -14.39 -0.48
N ALA A 49 -7.83 -14.80 -0.30
CA ALA A 49 -7.49 -16.20 -0.03
C ALA A 49 -8.11 -16.68 1.28
N CYS A 50 -8.09 -15.86 2.32
CA CYS A 50 -8.74 -16.19 3.60
C CYS A 50 -10.25 -16.31 3.45
N ARG A 51 -10.88 -15.42 2.70
CA ARG A 51 -12.31 -15.48 2.43
C ARG A 51 -12.70 -16.77 1.72
N GLU A 52 -11.92 -17.17 0.72
CA GLU A 52 -12.15 -18.44 0.01
C GLU A 52 -12.00 -19.64 0.94
N ARG A 53 -11.01 -19.60 1.83
CA ARG A 53 -10.80 -20.66 2.83
C ARG A 53 -11.97 -20.74 3.80
N ILE A 54 -12.45 -19.60 4.28
CA ILE A 54 -13.61 -19.54 5.18
C ILE A 54 -14.83 -20.12 4.50
N LYS A 55 -15.07 -19.76 3.25
CA LYS A 55 -16.18 -20.27 2.46
C LYS A 55 -16.09 -21.79 2.29
N SER A 56 -14.91 -22.30 1.98
CA SER A 56 -14.65 -23.73 1.84
C SER A 56 -14.89 -24.49 3.15
N LEU A 57 -14.38 -23.96 4.26
CA LEU A 57 -14.57 -24.55 5.59
C LEU A 57 -16.03 -24.53 6.00
N GLY A 58 -16.75 -23.45 5.71
CA GLY A 58 -18.18 -23.34 5.95
C GLY A 58 -18.97 -24.43 5.22
N GLY A 59 -18.62 -24.66 3.95
CA GLY A 59 -19.22 -25.73 3.16
C GLY A 59 -18.93 -27.12 3.72
N GLN A 60 -17.70 -27.35 4.19
CA GLN A 60 -17.34 -28.62 4.83
C GLN A 60 -18.10 -28.84 6.14
N LEU A 61 -18.23 -27.79 6.94
CA LEU A 61 -19.00 -27.85 8.17
C LEU A 61 -20.49 -28.17 7.93
N ASP A 62 -21.06 -27.54 6.92
CA ASP A 62 -22.46 -27.79 6.57
C ASP A 62 -22.67 -29.23 6.12
N ARG A 63 -21.76 -29.78 5.31
CA ARG A 63 -21.84 -31.18 4.88
C ARG A 63 -21.67 -32.13 6.05
N LEU A 64 -20.76 -31.83 6.96
CA LEU A 64 -20.57 -32.64 8.17
C LEU A 64 -21.81 -32.60 9.07
N ARG A 65 -22.41 -31.43 9.22
CA ARG A 65 -23.62 -31.23 10.01
C ARG A 65 -24.77 -32.09 9.44
N VAL A 66 -24.98 -32.07 8.13
CA VAL A 66 -26.00 -32.86 7.45
C VAL A 66 -25.73 -34.36 7.65
N HIS A 67 -24.47 -34.76 7.53
CA HIS A 67 -24.08 -36.16 7.70
C HIS A 67 -24.32 -36.65 9.12
N ILE A 68 -24.01 -35.86 10.12
CA ILE A 68 -24.25 -36.16 11.53
C ILE A 68 -25.75 -36.26 11.79
N GLN A 69 -26.51 -35.33 11.26
CA GLN A 69 -27.98 -35.31 11.41
C GLN A 69 -28.62 -36.54 10.78
N GLN A 70 -28.19 -36.95 9.61
CA GLN A 70 -28.63 -38.17 8.96
C GLN A 70 -28.28 -39.41 9.77
N GLY A 71 -27.10 -39.45 10.35
CA GLY A 71 -26.67 -40.54 11.23
C GLY A 71 -27.51 -40.65 12.49
N ILE A 72 -27.95 -39.52 13.04
CA ILE A 72 -28.82 -39.50 14.22
C ILE A 72 -30.24 -40.01 13.88
N GLU A 73 -30.72 -39.69 12.70
CA GLU A 73 -32.05 -40.11 12.25
C GLU A 73 -32.13 -41.63 11.94
N LEU A 74 -30.97 -42.18 11.64
CA LEU A 74 -30.88 -43.62 11.37
C LEU A 74 -30.83 -44.44 12.67
#